data_952063b50d7432345c25884d26f12fcb
#
_entry.id   952063b50d7432345c25884d26f12fcb
#
_cell.length_a   1.000
_cell.length_b   1.000
_cell.length_c   1.000
_cell.angle_alpha   90.00
_cell.angle_beta   90.00
_cell.angle_gamma   90.00
#
_symmetry.space_group_name_H-M   'P 1'
#
loop_
_entity.id
_entity.type
_entity.pdbx_description
1 polymer ?
#
loop_
_entity_poly.entity_id
_entity_poly.type
_entity_poly.pdbx_seq_one_letter_code
_entity_poly.pdbx_strand_id
1 'polypeptide(L)'
;MRAESQGLVFGPVRSGRLGASLGLDLLGAKICTFDCLYCEAGATRALTAARRPYVPAARLLGELAAWLFEPHPPFEVVTLGGMGEPTLNTDMGQIIEGVRELCPGTPVAVLTNSSLMADPDVRRDLCLADMVLPSMDSLMPSEFLQVNRPLPGASLMDIRRGLLTFRRQFAGKLFLEVLLLAGMNDSSENLARLEAFTAELAPDRVDVTTMSRPGAYPQALPASPATLARFREALCGEARPLAAGPEKSAQFAPPLDNEGSRRLEALGMRVLDSLARRPQTASSLASALGAGEADLANLLDDLSARGLVKAVTLGGETFFSRVGR
;
A
#
# COMPACT_ATOMS: atom_id res chain seq x y z
N MET A 1 7.47 -29.01 -3.15
CA MET A 1 8.05 -27.70 -2.83
C MET A 1 6.96 -26.89 -2.12
N ARG A 2 7.09 -26.67 -0.80
CA ARG A 2 6.19 -25.77 -0.08
C ARG A 2 6.52 -24.36 -0.56
N ALA A 3 5.52 -23.64 -1.09
CA ALA A 3 5.65 -22.21 -1.34
C ALA A 3 6.00 -21.58 0.03
N GLU A 4 7.19 -20.97 0.11
CA GLU A 4 7.58 -20.17 1.28
C GLU A 4 6.52 -19.07 1.43
N SER A 5 5.75 -19.12 2.51
CA SER A 5 4.73 -18.14 2.81
C SER A 5 5.44 -16.83 3.13
N GLN A 6 5.22 -15.80 2.32
CA GLN A 6 5.59 -14.43 2.69
C GLN A 6 4.99 -14.13 4.07
N GLY A 7 5.78 -13.53 4.97
CA GLY A 7 5.29 -13.10 6.27
C GLY A 7 4.06 -12.19 6.11
N LEU A 8 3.06 -12.33 6.96
CA LEU A 8 1.84 -11.51 6.91
C LEU A 8 2.05 -10.14 7.58
N VAL A 9 3.03 -10.05 8.48
CA VAL A 9 3.47 -8.80 9.12
C VAL A 9 4.69 -8.27 8.38
N PHE A 10 4.72 -6.98 8.07
CA PHE A 10 5.82 -6.37 7.34
C PHE A 10 6.08 -4.92 7.77
N GLY A 11 7.31 -4.48 7.65
CA GLY A 11 7.74 -3.14 8.05
C GLY A 11 8.45 -3.13 9.40
N PRO A 12 8.37 -2.02 10.17
CA PRO A 12 7.67 -0.78 9.85
C PRO A 12 8.20 -0.08 8.61
N VAL A 13 7.27 0.45 7.80
CA VAL A 13 7.58 1.22 6.60
C VAL A 13 7.33 2.70 6.86
N ARG A 14 8.27 3.57 6.50
CA ARG A 14 8.02 5.02 6.57
C ARG A 14 7.03 5.42 5.49
N SER A 15 5.89 5.92 5.93
CA SER A 15 4.84 6.47 5.10
C SER A 15 4.83 8.00 5.24
N GLY A 16 4.86 8.74 4.15
CA GLY A 16 4.69 10.19 4.17
C GLY A 16 3.32 10.64 4.71
N ARG A 17 2.34 9.72 4.76
CA ARG A 17 0.95 9.98 5.18
C ARG A 17 0.67 9.58 6.63
N LEU A 18 1.31 8.52 7.12
CA LEU A 18 0.97 7.84 8.37
C LEU A 18 2.17 7.66 9.32
N GLY A 19 3.36 8.18 8.98
CA GLY A 19 4.56 7.96 9.80
C GLY A 19 5.12 6.55 9.67
N ALA A 20 5.68 6.00 10.75
CA ALA A 20 6.20 4.65 10.80
C ALA A 20 5.05 3.64 10.89
N SER A 21 4.77 2.92 9.81
CA SER A 21 3.61 2.05 9.65
C SER A 21 4.01 0.57 9.66
N LEU A 22 3.46 -0.20 10.60
CA LEU A 22 3.51 -1.65 10.61
C LEU A 22 2.38 -2.19 9.74
N GLY A 23 2.71 -2.91 8.68
CA GLY A 23 1.74 -3.42 7.72
C GLY A 23 1.28 -4.85 8.03
N LEU A 24 -0.02 -5.10 7.84
CA LEU A 24 -0.63 -6.43 7.93
C LEU A 24 -1.25 -6.79 6.58
N ASP A 25 -0.86 -7.94 6.02
CA ASP A 25 -1.40 -8.48 4.78
C ASP A 25 -2.53 -9.48 5.06
N LEU A 26 -3.74 -9.06 4.79
CA LEU A 26 -4.95 -9.84 5.05
C LEU A 26 -5.22 -10.93 3.99
N LEU A 27 -4.43 -10.97 2.91
CA LEU A 27 -4.73 -11.82 1.76
C LEU A 27 -3.67 -12.89 1.50
N GLY A 28 -2.42 -12.65 1.89
CA GLY A 28 -1.29 -13.57 1.70
C GLY A 28 -0.90 -13.81 0.23
N ALA A 29 -1.58 -13.16 -0.71
CA ALA A 29 -1.34 -13.24 -2.14
C ALA A 29 -1.93 -12.01 -2.86
N LYS A 30 -1.54 -11.77 -4.13
CA LYS A 30 -2.07 -10.67 -4.93
C LYS A 30 -3.51 -10.97 -5.39
N ILE A 31 -4.46 -10.67 -4.51
CA ILE A 31 -5.91 -10.87 -4.69
C ILE A 31 -6.59 -9.52 -4.56
N CYS A 32 -7.30 -9.09 -5.57
CA CYS A 32 -7.91 -7.75 -5.59
C CYS A 32 -9.19 -7.74 -6.42
N THR A 33 -10.00 -6.72 -6.23
CA THR A 33 -11.15 -6.40 -7.08
C THR A 33 -10.76 -5.58 -8.31
N PHE A 34 -9.53 -5.00 -8.31
CA PHE A 34 -8.96 -4.18 -9.37
C PHE A 34 -7.59 -4.73 -9.80
N ASP A 35 -7.19 -4.36 -11.03
CA ASP A 35 -5.86 -4.65 -11.57
C ASP A 35 -5.20 -3.34 -12.04
N CYS A 36 -5.06 -2.39 -11.11
CA CYS A 36 -4.63 -1.03 -11.39
C CYS A 36 -3.26 -0.98 -12.09
N LEU A 37 -3.14 -0.11 -13.08
CA LEU A 37 -1.91 0.06 -13.87
C LEU A 37 -0.71 0.44 -13.00
N TYR A 38 -0.92 1.25 -11.99
CA TYR A 38 0.10 1.81 -11.11
C TYR A 38 0.44 0.94 -9.89
N CYS A 39 -0.20 -0.22 -9.73
CA CYS A 39 -0.10 -0.97 -8.49
C CYS A 39 1.34 -1.42 -8.18
N GLU A 40 1.90 -0.91 -7.09
CA GLU A 40 3.26 -1.27 -6.64
C GLU A 40 3.40 -2.75 -6.24
N ALA A 41 2.28 -3.40 -5.86
CA ALA A 41 2.25 -4.83 -5.53
C ALA A 41 2.20 -5.75 -6.77
N GLY A 42 2.29 -5.17 -7.97
CA GLY A 42 2.27 -5.93 -9.25
C GLY A 42 0.88 -6.21 -9.80
N ALA A 43 0.82 -6.94 -10.90
CA ALA A 43 -0.41 -7.34 -11.56
C ALA A 43 -1.26 -8.26 -10.68
N THR A 44 -2.58 -8.09 -10.75
CA THR A 44 -3.50 -8.88 -9.94
C THR A 44 -3.58 -10.32 -10.44
N ARG A 45 -3.23 -11.28 -9.56
CA ARG A 45 -3.24 -12.72 -9.91
C ARG A 45 -4.63 -13.33 -9.80
N ALA A 46 -5.44 -12.86 -8.84
CA ALA A 46 -6.81 -13.28 -8.67
C ALA A 46 -7.72 -12.05 -8.60
N LEU A 47 -8.36 -11.74 -9.73
CA LEU A 47 -9.33 -10.66 -9.83
C LEU A 47 -10.70 -11.19 -9.39
N THR A 48 -11.20 -10.74 -8.23
CA THR A 48 -12.42 -11.29 -7.61
C THR A 48 -13.07 -10.30 -6.66
N ALA A 49 -14.37 -10.41 -6.47
CA ALA A 49 -15.13 -9.75 -5.40
C ALA A 49 -15.62 -10.75 -4.32
N ALA A 50 -15.20 -12.03 -4.39
CA ALA A 50 -15.60 -13.04 -3.42
C ALA A 50 -14.95 -12.77 -2.06
N ARG A 51 -15.74 -12.42 -1.06
CA ARG A 51 -15.31 -12.23 0.33
C ARG A 51 -15.20 -13.59 1.04
N ARG A 52 -14.10 -13.78 1.75
CA ARG A 52 -13.85 -14.97 2.59
C ARG A 52 -12.67 -14.72 3.53
N PRO A 53 -12.41 -15.57 4.55
CA PRO A 53 -11.24 -15.46 5.42
C PRO A 53 -9.96 -15.94 4.67
N TYR A 54 -9.44 -15.10 3.73
CA TYR A 54 -8.24 -15.43 2.95
C TYR A 54 -7.03 -15.73 3.84
N VAL A 55 -6.82 -14.89 4.83
CA VAL A 55 -5.95 -15.14 5.97
C VAL A 55 -6.82 -15.11 7.20
N PRO A 56 -7.03 -16.25 7.89
CA PRO A 56 -7.82 -16.28 9.12
C PRO A 56 -7.26 -15.35 10.20
N ALA A 57 -8.12 -14.67 10.96
CA ALA A 57 -7.73 -13.72 12.01
C ALA A 57 -6.75 -14.35 13.00
N ALA A 58 -7.02 -15.55 13.49
CA ALA A 58 -6.15 -16.24 14.45
C ALA A 58 -4.72 -16.44 13.93
N ARG A 59 -4.56 -16.72 12.63
CA ARG A 59 -3.23 -16.84 12.01
C ARG A 59 -2.50 -15.51 11.96
N LEU A 60 -3.16 -14.45 11.48
CA LEU A 60 -2.55 -13.12 11.35
C LEU A 60 -2.19 -12.54 12.72
N LEU A 61 -3.10 -12.63 13.68
CA LEU A 61 -2.87 -12.13 15.04
C LEU A 61 -1.78 -12.94 15.77
N GLY A 62 -1.71 -14.26 15.54
CA GLY A 62 -0.62 -15.09 16.06
C GLY A 62 0.75 -14.69 15.49
N GLU A 63 0.82 -14.35 14.19
CA GLU A 63 2.04 -13.86 13.57
C GLU A 63 2.41 -12.45 14.09
N LEU A 64 1.42 -11.57 14.28
CA LEU A 64 1.64 -10.25 14.89
C LEU A 64 2.16 -10.38 16.33
N ALA A 65 1.55 -11.22 17.16
CA ALA A 65 2.00 -11.43 18.54
C ALA A 65 3.44 -11.97 18.59
N ALA A 66 3.80 -12.91 17.72
CA ALA A 66 5.17 -13.41 17.60
C ALA A 66 6.14 -12.30 17.17
N TRP A 67 5.75 -11.46 16.21
CA TRP A 67 6.57 -10.32 15.76
C TRP A 67 6.77 -9.30 16.88
N LEU A 68 5.74 -8.99 17.67
CA LEU A 68 5.81 -8.06 18.81
C LEU A 68 6.67 -8.57 19.96
N PHE A 69 6.82 -9.90 20.09
CA PHE A 69 7.67 -10.51 21.13
C PHE A 69 9.18 -10.35 20.82
N GLU A 70 9.54 -10.25 19.54
CA GLU A 70 10.93 -10.05 19.12
C GLU A 70 11.32 -8.55 19.19
N PRO A 71 12.62 -8.22 19.34
CA PRO A 71 13.06 -6.84 19.24
C PRO A 71 12.71 -6.24 17.88
N HIS A 72 11.97 -5.14 17.88
CA HIS A 72 11.48 -4.50 16.65
C HIS A 72 11.66 -2.97 16.68
N PRO A 73 11.75 -2.31 15.50
CA PRO A 73 11.71 -0.86 15.42
C PRO A 73 10.36 -0.30 15.92
N PRO A 74 10.34 0.93 16.46
CA PRO A 74 9.09 1.57 16.85
C PRO A 74 8.21 1.85 15.64
N PHE A 75 6.89 1.78 15.84
CA PHE A 75 5.87 2.13 14.85
C PHE A 75 4.79 3.02 15.46
N GLU A 76 4.12 3.81 14.61
CA GLU A 76 3.15 4.84 15.03
C GLU A 76 1.72 4.43 14.66
N VAL A 77 1.56 3.49 13.72
CA VAL A 77 0.27 3.02 13.21
C VAL A 77 0.38 1.58 12.74
N VAL A 78 -0.68 0.81 12.93
CA VAL A 78 -0.86 -0.50 12.27
C VAL A 78 -1.74 -0.31 11.06
N THR A 79 -1.27 -0.77 9.90
CA THR A 79 -1.96 -0.56 8.61
C THR A 79 -2.42 -1.88 8.01
N LEU A 80 -3.71 -2.03 7.79
CA LEU A 80 -4.30 -3.14 7.06
C LEU A 80 -4.25 -2.84 5.55
N GLY A 81 -3.47 -3.62 4.82
CA GLY A 81 -3.21 -3.43 3.40
C GLY A 81 -2.23 -4.50 2.90
N GLY A 82 -1.51 -4.23 1.82
CA GLY A 82 -0.47 -5.15 1.33
C GLY A 82 -0.73 -5.67 -0.07
N MET A 83 -0.97 -6.98 -0.21
CA MET A 83 -0.97 -7.66 -1.52
C MET A 83 -2.32 -7.63 -2.26
N GLY A 84 -3.25 -6.75 -1.90
CA GLY A 84 -4.53 -6.65 -2.60
C GLY A 84 -5.56 -5.77 -1.90
N GLU A 85 -6.85 -6.11 -2.00
CA GLU A 85 -7.94 -5.36 -1.37
C GLU A 85 -8.32 -5.97 -0.02
N PRO A 86 -7.99 -5.35 1.13
CA PRO A 86 -8.18 -5.94 2.44
C PRO A 86 -9.65 -6.21 2.79
N THR A 87 -10.60 -5.45 2.24
CA THR A 87 -12.03 -5.63 2.50
C THR A 87 -12.61 -6.92 1.91
N LEU A 88 -11.83 -7.65 1.10
CA LEU A 88 -12.16 -9.01 0.67
C LEU A 88 -12.08 -10.01 1.83
N ASN A 89 -11.28 -9.74 2.86
CA ASN A 89 -11.19 -10.64 4.01
C ASN A 89 -12.36 -10.40 4.96
N THR A 90 -13.17 -11.46 5.20
CA THR A 90 -14.33 -11.41 6.10
C THR A 90 -13.97 -11.32 7.57
N ASP A 91 -12.72 -11.66 7.93
CA ASP A 91 -12.26 -11.58 9.31
C ASP A 91 -11.66 -10.20 9.65
N MET A 92 -11.78 -9.20 8.72
CA MET A 92 -11.17 -7.88 8.89
C MET A 92 -11.59 -7.22 10.21
N GLY A 93 -12.87 -7.29 10.59
CA GLY A 93 -13.35 -6.74 11.87
C GLY A 93 -12.66 -7.38 13.08
N GLN A 94 -12.57 -8.72 13.11
CA GLN A 94 -11.86 -9.46 14.17
C GLN A 94 -10.37 -9.13 14.21
N ILE A 95 -9.75 -8.92 13.04
CA ILE A 95 -8.34 -8.52 12.95
C ILE A 95 -8.15 -7.13 13.55
N ILE A 96 -9.01 -6.15 13.27
CA ILE A 96 -8.93 -4.79 13.83
C ILE A 96 -9.05 -4.85 15.36
N GLU A 97 -10.03 -5.59 15.89
CA GLU A 97 -10.22 -5.75 17.34
C GLU A 97 -9.00 -6.42 18.00
N GLY A 98 -8.49 -7.51 17.41
CA GLY A 98 -7.31 -8.20 17.92
C GLY A 98 -6.03 -7.36 17.85
N VAL A 99 -5.87 -6.51 16.83
CA VAL A 99 -4.76 -5.54 16.77
C VAL A 99 -4.86 -4.53 17.90
N ARG A 100 -6.06 -4.03 18.26
CA ARG A 100 -6.25 -3.11 19.39
C ARG A 100 -5.88 -3.75 20.73
N GLU A 101 -6.12 -5.06 20.87
CA GLU A 101 -5.73 -5.81 22.08
C GLU A 101 -4.21 -6.00 22.16
N LEU A 102 -3.56 -6.33 21.03
CA LEU A 102 -2.11 -6.59 20.97
C LEU A 102 -1.27 -5.30 20.98
N CYS A 103 -1.80 -4.21 20.43
CA CYS A 103 -1.12 -2.92 20.29
C CYS A 103 -1.94 -1.79 20.92
N PRO A 104 -2.16 -1.80 22.25
CA PRO A 104 -3.03 -0.82 22.91
C PRO A 104 -2.50 0.61 22.71
N GLY A 105 -3.41 1.52 22.33
CA GLY A 105 -3.09 2.92 22.07
C GLY A 105 -2.46 3.21 20.69
N THR A 106 -2.17 2.19 19.90
CA THR A 106 -1.69 2.37 18.52
C THR A 106 -2.89 2.42 17.56
N PRO A 107 -3.06 3.49 16.76
CA PRO A 107 -4.17 3.59 15.83
C PRO A 107 -4.08 2.55 14.70
N VAL A 108 -5.25 2.09 14.24
CA VAL A 108 -5.41 1.16 13.13
C VAL A 108 -5.91 1.91 11.90
N ALA A 109 -5.18 1.78 10.79
CA ALA A 109 -5.54 2.35 9.50
C ALA A 109 -5.88 1.25 8.47
N VAL A 110 -6.90 1.46 7.65
CA VAL A 110 -7.25 0.55 6.55
C VAL A 110 -7.10 1.28 5.21
N LEU A 111 -6.29 0.70 4.32
CA LEU A 111 -6.12 1.18 2.94
C LEU A 111 -7.04 0.35 2.04
N THR A 112 -7.96 0.99 1.32
CA THR A 112 -8.92 0.28 0.46
C THR A 112 -9.09 0.97 -0.89
N ASN A 113 -9.26 0.20 -1.94
CA ASN A 113 -9.59 0.70 -3.26
C ASN A 113 -11.08 1.09 -3.40
N SER A 114 -11.83 1.04 -2.31
CA SER A 114 -13.24 1.44 -2.21
C SER A 114 -14.25 0.55 -2.95
N SER A 115 -13.81 -0.45 -3.68
CA SER A 115 -14.68 -1.25 -4.58
C SER A 115 -15.86 -1.91 -3.89
N LEU A 116 -15.69 -2.29 -2.62
CA LEU A 116 -16.71 -3.00 -1.84
C LEU A 116 -17.46 -2.10 -0.86
N MET A 117 -17.34 -0.76 -0.98
CA MET A 117 -18.01 0.20 -0.09
C MET A 117 -19.55 0.15 -0.17
N ALA A 118 -20.12 -0.43 -1.22
CA ALA A 118 -21.58 -0.65 -1.31
C ALA A 118 -22.07 -1.75 -0.35
N ASP A 119 -21.19 -2.68 0.07
CA ASP A 119 -21.50 -3.76 0.99
C ASP A 119 -21.62 -3.23 2.44
N PRO A 120 -22.77 -3.40 3.12
CA PRO A 120 -22.96 -2.94 4.50
C PRO A 120 -22.04 -3.64 5.51
N ASP A 121 -21.68 -4.91 5.27
CA ASP A 121 -20.79 -5.65 6.16
C ASP A 121 -19.37 -5.09 6.08
N VAL A 122 -18.90 -4.71 4.88
CA VAL A 122 -17.62 -4.02 4.70
C VAL A 122 -17.60 -2.70 5.46
N ARG A 123 -18.65 -1.88 5.33
CA ARG A 123 -18.71 -0.59 6.05
C ARG A 123 -18.74 -0.79 7.57
N ARG A 124 -19.46 -1.79 8.06
CA ARG A 124 -19.48 -2.13 9.50
C ARG A 124 -18.08 -2.47 10.00
N ASP A 125 -17.37 -3.34 9.30
CA ASP A 125 -16.01 -3.75 9.68
C ASP A 125 -15.04 -2.56 9.63
N LEU A 126 -15.13 -1.70 8.61
CA LEU A 126 -14.33 -0.48 8.49
C LEU A 126 -14.61 0.56 9.58
N CYS A 127 -15.83 0.60 10.13
CA CYS A 127 -16.17 1.49 11.24
C CYS A 127 -15.42 1.16 12.55
N LEU A 128 -14.78 -0.01 12.64
CA LEU A 128 -13.93 -0.39 13.77
C LEU A 128 -12.52 0.24 13.69
N ALA A 129 -12.09 0.74 12.53
CA ALA A 129 -10.79 1.37 12.37
C ALA A 129 -10.75 2.82 12.89
N ASP A 130 -9.55 3.32 13.20
CA ASP A 130 -9.35 4.72 13.59
C ASP A 130 -9.22 5.64 12.36
N MET A 131 -8.64 5.09 11.30
CA MET A 131 -8.43 5.78 10.03
C MET A 131 -8.80 4.86 8.85
N VAL A 132 -9.47 5.41 7.85
CA VAL A 132 -9.70 4.70 6.58
C VAL A 132 -9.21 5.59 5.44
N LEU A 133 -8.39 5.00 4.56
CA LEU A 133 -7.81 5.66 3.40
C LEU A 133 -8.42 5.04 2.13
N PRO A 134 -9.63 5.50 1.72
CA PRO A 134 -10.25 5.02 0.50
C PRO A 134 -9.64 5.71 -0.71
N SER A 135 -9.43 4.97 -1.80
CA SER A 135 -8.97 5.53 -3.07
C SER A 135 -10.16 5.82 -3.99
N MET A 136 -10.08 6.95 -4.70
CA MET A 136 -10.98 7.32 -5.81
C MET A 136 -10.17 8.10 -6.85
N ASP A 137 -9.57 7.40 -7.80
CA ASP A 137 -8.62 7.99 -8.76
C ASP A 137 -9.32 8.72 -9.91
N SER A 138 -10.55 8.30 -10.26
CA SER A 138 -11.37 8.96 -11.26
C SER A 138 -12.86 8.71 -11.04
N LEU A 139 -13.65 9.73 -11.35
CA LEU A 139 -15.12 9.68 -11.47
C LEU A 139 -15.59 9.73 -12.93
N MET A 140 -14.66 9.61 -13.88
CA MET A 140 -14.91 9.40 -15.29
C MET A 140 -14.92 7.89 -15.59
N PRO A 141 -16.03 7.29 -16.07
CA PRO A 141 -16.09 5.85 -16.29
C PRO A 141 -14.99 5.30 -17.21
N SER A 142 -14.63 6.03 -18.26
CA SER A 142 -13.55 5.64 -19.19
C SER A 142 -12.18 5.62 -18.51
N GLU A 143 -11.86 6.65 -17.73
CA GLU A 143 -10.59 6.75 -17.01
C GLU A 143 -10.50 5.70 -15.90
N PHE A 144 -11.59 5.50 -15.15
CA PHE A 144 -11.69 4.44 -14.13
C PHE A 144 -11.40 3.05 -14.71
N LEU A 145 -12.05 2.73 -15.85
CA LEU A 145 -11.82 1.46 -16.54
C LEU A 145 -10.38 1.32 -17.04
N GLN A 146 -9.79 2.40 -17.51
CA GLN A 146 -8.43 2.41 -18.03
C GLN A 146 -7.39 2.26 -16.91
N VAL A 147 -7.51 3.04 -15.83
CA VAL A 147 -6.51 3.15 -14.76
C VAL A 147 -6.65 2.02 -13.75
N ASN A 148 -7.87 1.80 -13.25
CA ASN A 148 -8.12 0.85 -12.15
C ASN A 148 -8.40 -0.57 -12.65
N ARG A 149 -8.81 -0.77 -13.91
CA ARG A 149 -9.09 -2.07 -14.52
C ARG A 149 -9.91 -2.98 -13.60
N PRO A 150 -11.13 -2.53 -13.25
CA PRO A 150 -11.94 -3.21 -12.25
C PRO A 150 -12.44 -4.57 -12.74
N LEU A 151 -12.84 -5.42 -11.79
CA LEU A 151 -13.58 -6.64 -12.08
C LEU A 151 -14.80 -6.31 -12.96
N PRO A 152 -15.10 -7.08 -14.01
CA PRO A 152 -16.29 -6.88 -14.84
C PRO A 152 -17.57 -6.80 -13.98
N GLY A 153 -18.37 -5.79 -14.23
CA GLY A 153 -19.61 -5.52 -13.46
C GLY A 153 -19.42 -4.58 -12.25
N ALA A 154 -18.19 -4.17 -11.91
CA ALA A 154 -17.97 -3.16 -10.89
C ALA A 154 -18.60 -1.82 -11.30
N SER A 155 -19.38 -1.22 -10.42
CA SER A 155 -20.10 0.02 -10.67
C SER A 155 -19.45 1.20 -9.94
N LEU A 156 -18.88 2.13 -10.72
CA LEU A 156 -18.31 3.37 -10.17
C LEU A 156 -19.31 4.18 -9.37
N MET A 157 -20.60 4.16 -9.79
CA MET A 157 -21.67 4.86 -9.07
C MET A 157 -22.01 4.20 -7.74
N ASP A 158 -21.91 2.86 -7.64
CA ASP A 158 -22.12 2.14 -6.38
C ASP A 158 -20.95 2.38 -5.42
N ILE A 159 -19.73 2.44 -5.92
CA ILE A 159 -18.54 2.80 -5.15
C ILE A 159 -18.71 4.21 -4.56
N ARG A 160 -19.03 5.19 -5.40
CA ARG A 160 -19.29 6.58 -4.97
C ARG A 160 -20.37 6.66 -3.90
N ARG A 161 -21.53 6.02 -4.14
CA ARG A 161 -22.65 6.00 -3.19
C ARG A 161 -22.28 5.31 -1.88
N GLY A 162 -21.52 4.22 -1.96
CA GLY A 162 -21.00 3.49 -0.81
C GLY A 162 -20.09 4.35 0.06
N LEU A 163 -19.18 5.11 -0.53
CA LEU A 163 -18.29 6.05 0.17
C LEU A 163 -19.06 7.15 0.88
N LEU A 164 -20.05 7.77 0.22
CA LEU A 164 -20.92 8.78 0.84
C LEU A 164 -21.75 8.20 1.99
N THR A 165 -22.18 6.96 1.87
CA THR A 165 -22.89 6.26 2.96
C THR A 165 -21.94 5.95 4.10
N PHE A 166 -20.73 5.47 3.81
CA PHE A 166 -19.70 5.19 4.81
C PHE A 166 -19.33 6.45 5.59
N ARG A 167 -19.13 7.60 4.92
CA ARG A 167 -18.80 8.85 5.60
C ARG A 167 -19.80 9.21 6.68
N ARG A 168 -21.09 8.99 6.45
CA ARG A 168 -22.17 9.26 7.43
C ARG A 168 -22.16 8.30 8.62
N GLN A 169 -21.56 7.12 8.47
CA GLN A 169 -21.49 6.07 9.50
C GLN A 169 -20.18 6.11 10.29
N PHE A 170 -19.11 6.60 9.67
CA PHE A 170 -17.76 6.53 10.19
C PHE A 170 -17.42 7.76 11.04
N ALA A 171 -17.06 7.52 12.32
CA ALA A 171 -16.66 8.57 13.24
C ALA A 171 -15.13 8.82 13.26
N GLY A 172 -14.35 7.92 12.66
CA GLY A 172 -12.89 8.04 12.58
C GLY A 172 -12.43 9.02 11.48
N LYS A 173 -11.14 9.00 11.19
CA LYS A 173 -10.52 9.87 10.19
C LYS A 173 -10.61 9.26 8.78
N LEU A 174 -11.21 10.00 7.86
CA LEU A 174 -11.36 9.61 6.45
C LEU A 174 -10.38 10.42 5.60
N PHE A 175 -9.37 9.75 5.01
CA PHE A 175 -8.36 10.37 4.17
C PHE A 175 -8.53 9.87 2.73
N LEU A 176 -9.13 10.69 1.87
CA LEU A 176 -9.36 10.32 0.47
C LEU A 176 -8.04 10.33 -0.31
N GLU A 177 -7.70 9.22 -0.96
CA GLU A 177 -6.55 9.11 -1.82
C GLU A 177 -6.94 9.26 -3.29
N VAL A 178 -6.19 10.11 -4.03
CA VAL A 178 -6.32 10.31 -5.47
C VAL A 178 -4.96 10.12 -6.10
N LEU A 179 -4.76 9.04 -6.85
CA LEU A 179 -3.52 8.80 -7.58
C LEU A 179 -3.70 9.16 -9.06
N LEU A 180 -2.82 10.04 -9.56
CA LEU A 180 -2.85 10.53 -10.94
C LEU A 180 -1.78 9.88 -11.81
N LEU A 181 -2.17 9.49 -13.02
CA LEU A 181 -1.31 9.03 -14.10
C LEU A 181 -1.37 10.01 -15.28
N ALA A 182 -0.21 10.30 -15.86
CA ALA A 182 -0.10 11.22 -16.99
C ALA A 182 -0.94 10.78 -18.19
N GLY A 183 -1.84 11.65 -18.66
CA GLY A 183 -2.69 11.44 -19.84
C GLY A 183 -3.75 10.34 -19.67
N MET A 184 -4.03 9.89 -18.43
CA MET A 184 -4.99 8.82 -18.18
C MET A 184 -6.19 9.25 -17.34
N ASN A 185 -5.96 9.84 -16.16
CA ASN A 185 -7.00 10.33 -15.25
C ASN A 185 -6.74 11.75 -14.73
N ASP A 186 -5.96 12.50 -15.48
CA ASP A 186 -5.57 13.89 -15.19
C ASP A 186 -6.38 14.92 -16.00
N SER A 187 -7.54 14.54 -16.53
CA SER A 187 -8.41 15.42 -17.30
C SER A 187 -9.07 16.49 -16.43
N SER A 188 -9.42 17.63 -17.06
CA SER A 188 -10.15 18.70 -16.37
C SER A 188 -11.57 18.26 -15.98
N GLU A 189 -12.18 17.37 -16.73
CA GLU A 189 -13.50 16.84 -16.39
C GLU A 189 -13.43 15.94 -15.14
N ASN A 190 -12.42 15.06 -15.03
CA ASN A 190 -12.20 14.28 -13.83
C ASN A 190 -11.96 15.17 -12.61
N LEU A 191 -11.13 16.22 -12.77
CA LEU A 191 -10.88 17.18 -11.70
C LEU A 191 -12.18 17.80 -11.19
N ALA A 192 -13.03 18.32 -12.09
CA ALA A 192 -14.31 18.94 -11.70
C ALA A 192 -15.25 17.96 -10.99
N ARG A 193 -15.28 16.69 -11.42
CA ARG A 193 -16.10 15.64 -10.78
C ARG A 193 -15.55 15.26 -9.41
N LEU A 194 -14.22 15.14 -9.26
CA LEU A 194 -13.56 14.87 -7.98
C LEU A 194 -13.75 16.03 -7.01
N GLU A 195 -13.69 17.28 -7.46
CA GLU A 195 -13.95 18.46 -6.64
C GLU A 195 -15.36 18.44 -6.08
N ALA A 196 -16.38 18.25 -6.92
CA ALA A 196 -17.76 18.12 -6.48
C ALA A 196 -17.98 16.95 -5.52
N PHE A 197 -17.34 15.80 -5.79
CA PHE A 197 -17.40 14.63 -4.92
C PHE A 197 -16.72 14.85 -3.57
N THR A 198 -15.55 15.47 -3.56
CA THR A 198 -14.80 15.79 -2.34
C THR A 198 -15.58 16.76 -1.45
N ALA A 199 -16.22 17.76 -2.05
CA ALA A 199 -17.12 18.68 -1.33
C ALA A 199 -18.32 17.94 -0.68
N GLU A 200 -18.92 16.96 -1.37
CA GLU A 200 -20.02 16.14 -0.84
C GLU A 200 -19.55 15.14 0.21
N LEU A 201 -18.40 14.49 -0.01
CA LEU A 201 -17.83 13.49 0.91
C LEU A 201 -17.33 14.11 2.21
N ALA A 202 -16.79 15.34 2.15
CA ALA A 202 -16.19 16.06 3.26
C ALA A 202 -15.18 15.18 4.03
N PRO A 203 -14.11 14.68 3.37
CA PRO A 203 -13.08 13.90 4.03
C PRO A 203 -12.27 14.78 4.99
N ASP A 204 -11.64 14.18 6.01
CA ASP A 204 -10.75 14.89 6.93
C ASP A 204 -9.45 15.36 6.23
N ARG A 205 -9.08 14.70 5.13
CA ARG A 205 -7.91 15.04 4.31
C ARG A 205 -8.06 14.44 2.91
N VAL A 206 -7.49 15.11 1.91
CA VAL A 206 -7.30 14.57 0.57
C VAL A 206 -5.82 14.45 0.26
N ASP A 207 -5.38 13.26 -0.14
CA ASP A 207 -3.98 13.00 -0.53
C ASP A 207 -3.91 12.82 -2.05
N VAL A 208 -3.49 13.89 -2.77
CA VAL A 208 -3.26 13.83 -4.21
C VAL A 208 -1.82 13.44 -4.48
N THR A 209 -1.63 12.30 -5.11
CA THR A 209 -0.32 11.67 -5.35
C THR A 209 -0.15 11.24 -6.80
N THR A 210 1.06 10.81 -7.13
CA THR A 210 1.37 10.09 -8.36
C THR A 210 2.35 8.97 -8.06
N MET A 211 2.69 8.18 -9.07
CA MET A 211 3.66 7.10 -8.92
C MET A 211 5.02 7.64 -8.49
N SER A 212 5.53 7.11 -7.39
CA SER A 212 6.92 7.29 -6.94
C SER A 212 7.79 6.07 -7.22
N ARG A 213 7.20 4.97 -7.68
CA ARG A 213 7.83 3.68 -7.98
C ARG A 213 7.22 3.06 -9.23
N PRO A 214 7.93 2.14 -9.91
CA PRO A 214 7.34 1.41 -11.03
C PRO A 214 6.08 0.65 -10.62
N GLY A 215 5.00 0.83 -11.41
CA GLY A 215 3.74 0.11 -11.23
C GLY A 215 3.75 -1.29 -11.85
N ALA A 216 2.57 -1.90 -11.89
CA ALA A 216 2.36 -3.22 -12.47
C ALA A 216 2.57 -3.23 -13.99
N TYR A 217 2.31 -2.11 -14.66
CA TYR A 217 2.30 -2.01 -16.11
C TYR A 217 3.13 -0.82 -16.60
N PRO A 218 3.98 -1.01 -17.64
CA PRO A 218 4.94 -0.01 -18.09
C PRO A 218 4.31 1.25 -18.71
N GLN A 219 3.06 1.18 -19.17
CA GLN A 219 2.33 2.34 -19.70
C GLN A 219 1.87 3.32 -18.62
N ALA A 220 1.89 2.93 -17.35
CA ALA A 220 1.62 3.86 -16.26
C ALA A 220 2.81 4.81 -16.07
N LEU A 221 2.57 6.09 -16.28
CA LEU A 221 3.56 7.14 -16.10
C LEU A 221 3.12 8.14 -15.02
N PRO A 222 4.05 8.68 -14.23
CA PRO A 222 3.71 9.66 -13.20
C PRO A 222 3.18 10.96 -13.83
N ALA A 223 2.17 11.53 -13.19
CA ALA A 223 1.64 12.85 -13.56
C ALA A 223 2.70 13.95 -13.34
N SER A 224 2.64 15.01 -14.14
CA SER A 224 3.58 16.14 -14.03
C SER A 224 3.40 16.90 -12.71
N PRO A 225 4.46 17.58 -12.22
CA PRO A 225 4.35 18.47 -11.06
C PRO A 225 3.27 19.56 -11.22
N ALA A 226 3.08 20.07 -12.42
CA ALA A 226 2.05 21.07 -12.72
C ALA A 226 0.63 20.47 -12.59
N THR A 227 0.43 19.24 -13.09
CA THR A 227 -0.83 18.51 -12.94
C THR A 227 -1.13 18.26 -11.47
N LEU A 228 -0.14 17.77 -10.70
CA LEU A 228 -0.31 17.54 -9.27
C LEU A 228 -0.65 18.82 -8.50
N ALA A 229 0.01 19.94 -8.82
CA ALA A 229 -0.28 21.23 -8.21
C ALA A 229 -1.72 21.67 -8.47
N ARG A 230 -2.19 21.59 -9.71
CA ARG A 230 -3.57 21.91 -10.11
C ARG A 230 -4.62 21.08 -9.33
N PHE A 231 -4.41 19.76 -9.22
CA PHE A 231 -5.33 18.88 -8.50
C PHE A 231 -5.27 19.12 -6.98
N ARG A 232 -4.10 19.37 -6.43
CA ARG A 232 -3.95 19.69 -5.00
C ARG A 232 -4.62 21.01 -4.63
N GLU A 233 -4.47 22.03 -5.44
CA GLU A 233 -5.13 23.32 -5.25
C GLU A 233 -6.66 23.18 -5.20
N ALA A 234 -7.23 22.41 -6.12
CA ALA A 234 -8.68 22.20 -6.21
C ALA A 234 -9.24 21.26 -5.10
N LEU A 235 -8.52 20.19 -4.76
CA LEU A 235 -9.06 19.13 -3.91
C LEU A 235 -8.64 19.23 -2.44
N CYS A 236 -7.45 19.81 -2.14
CA CYS A 236 -6.91 19.84 -0.79
C CYS A 236 -7.23 21.15 -0.04
N GLY A 237 -7.77 22.18 -0.72
CA GLY A 237 -7.95 23.52 -0.16
C GLY A 237 -6.62 24.11 0.33
N GLU A 238 -6.65 24.96 1.36
CA GLU A 238 -5.44 25.51 2.00
C GLU A 238 -4.69 24.49 2.89
N ALA A 239 -5.04 23.19 2.83
CA ALA A 239 -4.38 22.15 3.61
C ALA A 239 -2.92 21.98 3.17
N ARG A 240 -2.04 22.22 4.13
CA ARG A 240 -0.58 22.17 4.09
C ARG A 240 -0.09 20.95 3.30
N PRO A 241 0.79 21.14 2.29
CA PRO A 241 1.37 20.04 1.56
C PRO A 241 2.13 19.14 2.54
N LEU A 242 1.90 17.83 2.46
CA LEU A 242 2.75 16.85 3.11
C LEU A 242 4.18 17.07 2.60
N ALA A 243 5.02 17.64 3.44
CA ALA A 243 6.44 17.71 3.17
C ALA A 243 6.93 16.26 3.05
N ALA A 244 7.48 15.90 1.89
CA ALA A 244 8.33 14.74 1.78
C ALA A 244 9.48 14.97 2.78
N GLY A 245 9.34 14.39 3.97
CA GLY A 245 10.39 14.45 4.98
C GLY A 245 11.62 13.76 4.43
N PRO A 246 12.83 14.33 4.62
CA PRO A 246 14.06 13.65 4.23
C PRO A 246 14.11 12.29 4.94
N GLU A 247 14.39 11.24 4.19
CA GLU A 247 14.69 9.92 4.72
C GLU A 247 15.93 10.04 5.62
N LYS A 248 15.72 10.25 6.92
CA LYS A 248 16.79 10.13 7.91
C LYS A 248 16.98 8.65 8.20
N SER A 249 18.08 8.10 7.70
CA SER A 249 18.60 6.78 8.04
C SER A 249 18.84 6.68 9.53
N ALA A 250 18.11 5.81 10.22
CA ALA A 250 18.48 5.35 11.54
C ALA A 250 19.60 4.29 11.35
N GLN A 251 20.82 4.64 11.72
CA GLN A 251 21.96 3.72 11.79
C GLN A 251 21.76 2.78 12.98
N PHE A 252 21.59 1.49 12.70
CA PHE A 252 21.81 0.43 13.66
C PHE A 252 22.68 -0.62 12.98
N ALA A 253 23.97 -0.61 13.28
CA ALA A 253 24.90 -1.68 12.92
C ALA A 253 25.30 -2.44 14.20
N PRO A 254 25.09 -3.75 14.30
CA PRO A 254 25.83 -4.60 15.20
C PRO A 254 27.11 -5.14 14.52
N PRO A 255 28.17 -5.46 15.28
CA PRO A 255 29.47 -5.83 14.75
C PRO A 255 29.51 -7.21 14.11
N LEU A 256 30.46 -7.36 13.18
CA LEU A 256 30.72 -8.56 12.37
C LEU A 256 31.48 -9.62 13.16
N ASP A 257 30.94 -10.84 13.22
CA ASP A 257 31.69 -12.07 13.53
C ASP A 257 31.28 -13.22 12.59
N ASN A 258 32.20 -14.13 12.37
CA ASN A 258 32.39 -15.27 11.47
C ASN A 258 31.18 -16.10 10.94
N GLU A 259 30.04 -15.50 10.63
CA GLU A 259 28.84 -16.13 10.02
C GLU A 259 28.51 -15.59 8.61
N GLY A 260 29.49 -15.07 7.89
CA GLY A 260 29.31 -14.29 6.66
C GLY A 260 28.36 -14.93 5.61
N SER A 261 28.49 -16.22 5.31
CA SER A 261 27.67 -16.87 4.27
C SER A 261 26.21 -17.08 4.69
N ARG A 262 25.94 -17.51 5.93
CA ARG A 262 24.58 -17.67 6.44
C ARG A 262 23.87 -16.34 6.60
N ARG A 263 24.61 -15.30 6.97
CA ARG A 263 24.09 -13.95 7.10
C ARG A 263 23.72 -13.35 5.74
N LEU A 264 24.53 -13.62 4.71
CA LEU A 264 24.27 -13.18 3.34
C LEU A 264 23.04 -13.90 2.74
N GLU A 265 22.87 -15.19 2.98
CA GLU A 265 21.69 -15.96 2.58
C GLU A 265 20.43 -15.45 3.29
N ALA A 266 20.50 -15.21 4.60
CA ALA A 266 19.39 -14.65 5.36
C ALA A 266 19.02 -13.24 4.89
N LEU A 267 20.01 -12.39 4.57
CA LEU A 267 19.78 -11.07 3.98
C LEU A 267 19.15 -11.19 2.60
N GLY A 268 19.61 -12.13 1.77
CA GLY A 268 19.05 -12.41 0.44
C GLY A 268 17.57 -12.76 0.50
N MET A 269 17.16 -13.60 1.43
CA MET A 269 15.74 -13.92 1.64
C MET A 269 14.94 -12.68 2.04
N ARG A 270 15.41 -11.88 2.99
CA ARG A 270 14.77 -10.65 3.43
C ARG A 270 14.64 -9.61 2.30
N VAL A 271 15.67 -9.50 1.45
CA VAL A 271 15.64 -8.65 0.24
C VAL A 271 14.56 -9.14 -0.72
N LEU A 272 14.52 -10.43 -1.05
CA LEU A 272 13.55 -11.00 -1.96
C LEU A 272 12.11 -10.85 -1.43
N ASP A 273 11.89 -11.01 -0.12
CA ASP A 273 10.58 -10.80 0.51
C ASP A 273 10.15 -9.33 0.45
N SER A 274 11.06 -8.42 0.72
CA SER A 274 10.79 -6.98 0.62
C SER A 274 10.46 -6.56 -0.82
N LEU A 275 11.23 -7.06 -1.80
CA LEU A 275 11.05 -6.80 -3.24
C LEU A 275 9.82 -7.51 -3.83
N ALA A 276 9.32 -8.56 -3.21
CA ALA A 276 8.09 -9.21 -3.61
C ALA A 276 6.85 -8.34 -3.38
N ARG A 277 6.90 -7.42 -2.42
CA ARG A 277 5.79 -6.52 -2.07
C ARG A 277 5.72 -5.29 -2.95
N ARG A 278 6.89 -4.67 -3.22
CA ARG A 278 6.99 -3.44 -4.03
C ARG A 278 8.40 -3.24 -4.55
N PRO A 279 8.58 -2.49 -5.67
CA PRO A 279 9.90 -2.06 -6.12
C PRO A 279 10.55 -1.14 -5.08
N GLN A 280 11.88 -1.28 -4.90
CA GLN A 280 12.64 -0.44 -3.97
C GLN A 280 14.00 -0.09 -4.56
N THR A 281 14.53 1.06 -4.18
CA THR A 281 15.92 1.44 -4.48
C THR A 281 16.88 0.71 -3.53
N ALA A 282 18.17 0.62 -3.89
CA ALA A 282 19.18 0.03 -3.04
C ALA A 282 19.27 0.75 -1.67
N SER A 283 19.20 2.08 -1.66
CA SER A 283 19.22 2.87 -0.42
C SER A 283 18.00 2.62 0.47
N SER A 284 16.79 2.53 -0.12
CA SER A 284 15.57 2.17 0.61
C SER A 284 15.64 0.78 1.24
N LEU A 285 16.20 -0.20 0.53
CA LEU A 285 16.41 -1.56 1.05
C LEU A 285 17.46 -1.59 2.16
N ALA A 286 18.59 -0.88 1.98
CA ALA A 286 19.64 -0.78 2.99
C ALA A 286 19.09 -0.23 4.31
N SER A 287 18.34 0.87 4.21
CA SER A 287 17.67 1.50 5.36
C SER A 287 16.63 0.57 6.03
N ALA A 288 15.79 -0.09 5.22
CA ALA A 288 14.71 -0.96 5.75
C ALA A 288 15.26 -2.24 6.40
N LEU A 289 16.38 -2.77 5.91
CA LEU A 289 16.94 -4.04 6.36
C LEU A 289 18.10 -3.88 7.36
N GLY A 290 18.55 -2.64 7.60
CA GLY A 290 19.71 -2.35 8.44
C GLY A 290 21.01 -2.93 7.87
N ALA A 291 21.14 -2.96 6.53
CA ALA A 291 22.30 -3.52 5.81
C ALA A 291 23.22 -2.41 5.30
N GLY A 292 24.51 -2.73 5.12
CA GLY A 292 25.45 -1.83 4.48
C GLY A 292 25.10 -1.66 2.98
N GLU A 293 25.20 -0.44 2.45
CA GLU A 293 24.88 -0.17 1.04
C GLU A 293 25.75 -0.98 0.07
N ALA A 294 27.03 -1.15 0.37
CA ALA A 294 27.94 -1.91 -0.48
C ALA A 294 27.62 -3.42 -0.51
N ASP A 295 27.30 -3.99 0.65
CA ASP A 295 26.90 -5.41 0.76
C ASP A 295 25.59 -5.66 0.01
N LEU A 296 24.66 -4.71 0.13
CA LEU A 296 23.39 -4.80 -0.55
C LEU A 296 23.51 -4.63 -2.07
N ALA A 297 24.36 -3.72 -2.55
CA ALA A 297 24.62 -3.54 -3.97
C ALA A 297 25.17 -4.84 -4.60
N ASN A 298 26.19 -5.44 -3.98
CA ASN A 298 26.76 -6.72 -4.42
C ASN A 298 25.70 -7.84 -4.42
N LEU A 299 24.85 -7.89 -3.40
CA LEU A 299 23.78 -8.87 -3.31
C LEU A 299 22.71 -8.68 -4.39
N LEU A 300 22.31 -7.43 -4.69
CA LEU A 300 21.36 -7.12 -5.76
C LEU A 300 21.92 -7.49 -7.14
N ASP A 301 23.22 -7.29 -7.37
CA ASP A 301 23.91 -7.71 -8.59
C ASP A 301 23.90 -9.25 -8.74
N ASP A 302 24.23 -10.00 -7.68
CA ASP A 302 24.14 -11.47 -7.66
C ASP A 302 22.70 -11.95 -7.92
N LEU A 303 21.73 -11.41 -7.22
CA LEU A 303 20.32 -11.77 -7.41
C LEU A 303 19.82 -11.43 -8.82
N SER A 304 20.31 -10.34 -9.41
CA SER A 304 19.98 -9.94 -10.78
C SER A 304 20.62 -10.89 -11.79
N ALA A 305 21.89 -11.25 -11.61
CA ALA A 305 22.59 -12.23 -12.44
C ALA A 305 21.91 -13.62 -12.42
N ARG A 306 21.34 -13.99 -11.28
CA ARG A 306 20.56 -15.23 -11.11
C ARG A 306 19.11 -15.12 -11.63
N GLY A 307 18.70 -13.97 -12.18
CA GLY A 307 17.36 -13.75 -12.68
C GLY A 307 16.25 -13.70 -11.62
N LEU A 308 16.60 -13.52 -10.36
CA LEU A 308 15.65 -13.45 -9.24
C LEU A 308 15.12 -12.03 -9.01
N VAL A 309 15.89 -11.03 -9.42
CA VAL A 309 15.57 -9.60 -9.31
C VAL A 309 15.74 -8.95 -10.68
N LYS A 310 14.91 -7.96 -10.98
CA LYS A 310 15.03 -7.09 -12.15
C LYS A 310 15.11 -5.63 -11.72
N ALA A 311 15.87 -4.83 -12.47
CA ALA A 311 16.00 -3.39 -12.29
C ALA A 311 15.16 -2.62 -13.31
N VAL A 312 14.54 -1.51 -12.89
CA VAL A 312 13.77 -0.58 -13.73
C VAL A 312 14.11 0.84 -13.29
N THR A 313 14.36 1.72 -14.25
CA THR A 313 14.61 3.15 -13.95
C THR A 313 13.32 3.95 -14.08
N LEU A 314 13.01 4.77 -13.07
CA LEU A 314 11.92 5.72 -13.07
C LEU A 314 12.40 7.04 -12.43
N GLY A 315 12.18 8.17 -13.11
CA GLY A 315 12.57 9.47 -12.57
C GLY A 315 14.08 9.65 -12.30
N GLY A 316 14.94 8.88 -12.98
CA GLY A 316 16.39 8.88 -12.77
C GLY A 316 16.88 7.97 -11.63
N GLU A 317 15.99 7.33 -10.89
CA GLU A 317 16.31 6.35 -9.86
C GLU A 317 16.15 4.91 -10.35
N THR A 318 17.02 4.02 -9.90
CA THR A 318 16.95 2.58 -10.19
C THR A 318 16.21 1.85 -9.09
N PHE A 319 15.11 1.21 -9.46
CA PHE A 319 14.29 0.37 -8.59
C PHE A 319 14.50 -1.10 -8.92
N PHE A 320 14.61 -1.90 -7.89
CA PHE A 320 14.71 -3.35 -7.96
C PHE A 320 13.37 -3.98 -7.60
N SER A 321 13.00 -5.08 -8.26
CA SER A 321 11.80 -5.85 -7.95
C SER A 321 12.05 -7.34 -8.16
N ARG A 322 11.38 -8.20 -7.40
CA ARG A 322 11.46 -9.66 -7.58
C ARG A 322 10.88 -10.06 -8.93
N VAL A 323 11.53 -10.99 -9.64
CA VAL A 323 11.01 -11.57 -10.88
C VAL A 323 9.82 -12.47 -10.57
N GLY A 324 8.77 -12.41 -11.40
CA GLY A 324 7.54 -13.19 -11.20
C GLY A 324 6.52 -12.57 -10.24
N ARG A 325 6.74 -11.30 -9.93
CA ARG A 325 5.81 -10.47 -9.14
C ARG A 325 4.57 -10.10 -9.95
#